data_c5923d974d5d9b6bda2bfa395f8c3506
#
_entry.id   c5923d974d5d9b6bda2bfa395f8c3506
#
_cell.length_a   1.000
_cell.length_b   1.000
_cell.length_c   1.000
_cell.angle_alpha   90.00
_cell.angle_beta   90.00
_cell.angle_gamma   90.00
#
_symmetry.space_group_name_H-M   'P 1'
#
loop_
_entity.id
_entity.type
_entity.pdbx_description
1 polymer ?
#
loop_
_entity_poly.entity_id
_entity_poly.type
_entity_poly.pdbx_seq_one_letter_code
_entity_poly.pdbx_strand_id
1 'polypeptide(L)'
;AVLEHRDELSNDWFNDTISNSLAFATDWLLLLEYNMSHPGIVELYTILSGEATSQSHPAYAYFQERYETVRIFSEANMKGIHQDGCFKPGTPDAHTLAVMLTALSDGLQVQWLLDRSINMLSYHEKFWEQYLTTDAWNWVQADRAAKAKFTDPEVKLG
;
A
#
# COMPACT_ATOMS: atom_id res chain seq x y z
N ALA A 1 16.49 3.76 13.76
CA ALA A 1 15.68 4.86 14.34
C ALA A 1 14.64 5.41 13.35
N VAL A 2 15.01 5.96 12.17
CA VAL A 2 14.03 6.51 11.20
C VAL A 2 13.17 5.41 10.57
N LEU A 3 13.77 4.28 10.21
CA LEU A 3 13.06 3.14 9.64
C LEU A 3 12.14 2.48 10.67
N GLU A 4 12.61 2.31 11.90
CA GLU A 4 11.84 1.74 13.01
C GLU A 4 10.62 2.62 13.36
N HIS A 5 10.77 3.92 13.45
CA HIS A 5 9.66 4.84 13.73
C HIS A 5 8.57 4.80 12.66
N ARG A 6 8.95 4.65 11.37
CA ARG A 6 7.99 4.48 10.29
C ARG A 6 7.25 3.15 10.37
N ASP A 7 7.95 2.08 10.75
CA ASP A 7 7.34 0.76 10.91
C ASP A 7 6.35 0.73 12.08
N GLU A 8 6.61 1.47 13.16
CA GLU A 8 5.64 1.67 14.25
C GLU A 8 4.38 2.39 13.74
N LEU A 9 4.52 3.50 13.02
CA LEU A 9 3.39 4.24 12.44
C LEU A 9 2.62 3.39 11.41
N SER A 10 3.32 2.60 10.59
CA SER A 10 2.67 1.72 9.63
C SER A 10 1.98 0.53 10.30
N ASN A 11 2.53 -0.01 11.39
CA ASN A 11 1.94 -1.10 12.13
C ASN A 11 0.66 -0.69 12.86
N ASP A 12 0.62 0.49 13.47
CA ASP A 12 -0.59 1.03 14.08
C ASP A 12 -1.68 1.26 13.03
N TRP A 13 -1.30 1.77 11.88
CA TRP A 13 -2.18 2.00 10.77
C TRP A 13 -2.72 0.69 10.15
N PHE A 14 -1.90 -0.36 10.09
CA PHE A 14 -2.32 -1.70 9.65
C PHE A 14 -3.26 -2.39 10.65
N ASN A 15 -3.09 -2.20 11.95
CA ASN A 15 -3.90 -2.85 12.97
C ASN A 15 -5.37 -2.38 12.96
N ASP A 16 -5.64 -1.13 12.62
CA ASP A 16 -7.00 -0.61 12.50
C ASP A 16 -7.78 -1.17 11.30
N THR A 17 -7.07 -1.74 10.31
CA THR A 17 -7.66 -2.23 9.06
C THR A 17 -8.21 -3.66 9.17
N ILE A 18 -7.88 -4.41 10.22
CA ILE A 18 -8.25 -5.84 10.39
C ILE A 18 -9.77 -6.05 10.46
N SER A 19 -10.55 -5.03 10.84
CA SER A 19 -12.01 -5.17 10.99
C SER A 19 -12.82 -5.12 9.69
N ASN A 20 -12.23 -4.61 8.60
CA ASN A 20 -12.87 -4.51 7.27
C ASN A 20 -11.84 -4.68 6.16
N SER A 21 -11.80 -5.86 5.56
CA SER A 21 -10.80 -6.19 4.54
C SER A 21 -10.83 -5.26 3.32
N LEU A 22 -11.99 -4.71 2.95
CA LEU A 22 -12.10 -3.78 1.81
C LEU A 22 -11.45 -2.41 2.12
N ALA A 23 -11.43 -1.99 3.40
CA ALA A 23 -10.74 -0.77 3.82
C ALA A 23 -9.22 -0.83 3.58
N PHE A 24 -8.65 -2.01 3.43
CA PHE A 24 -7.25 -2.21 3.02
C PHE A 24 -6.93 -1.49 1.70
N ALA A 25 -7.84 -1.54 0.72
CA ALA A 25 -7.64 -0.84 -0.55
C ALA A 25 -7.61 0.69 -0.36
N THR A 26 -8.52 1.23 0.46
CA THR A 26 -8.53 2.65 0.82
C THR A 26 -7.21 3.07 1.46
N ASP A 27 -6.81 2.31 2.47
CA ASP A 27 -5.63 2.63 3.27
C ASP A 27 -4.34 2.51 2.47
N TRP A 28 -4.28 1.56 1.53
CA TRP A 28 -3.16 1.47 0.59
C TRP A 28 -3.03 2.71 -0.29
N LEU A 29 -4.16 3.22 -0.81
CA LEU A 29 -4.17 4.44 -1.64
C LEU A 29 -3.76 5.68 -0.82
N LEU A 30 -4.23 5.79 0.43
CA LEU A 30 -3.84 6.88 1.33
C LEU A 30 -2.34 6.83 1.69
N LEU A 31 -1.78 5.63 1.88
CA LEU A 31 -0.34 5.47 2.08
C LEU A 31 0.47 5.96 0.89
N LEU A 32 0.00 5.70 -0.32
CA LEU A 32 0.66 6.20 -1.54
C LEU A 32 0.63 7.72 -1.64
N GLU A 33 -0.50 8.36 -1.31
CA GLU A 33 -0.59 9.83 -1.23
C GLU A 33 0.42 10.39 -0.23
N TYR A 34 0.50 9.78 0.95
CA TYR A 34 1.49 10.15 1.96
C TYR A 34 2.93 9.99 1.43
N ASN A 35 3.24 8.88 0.79
CA ASN A 35 4.56 8.62 0.22
C ASN A 35 4.92 9.66 -0.86
N MET A 36 3.97 10.01 -1.74
CA MET A 36 4.19 11.03 -2.77
C MET A 36 4.45 12.43 -2.19
N SER A 37 3.94 12.72 -1.01
CA SER A 37 4.23 13.96 -0.27
C SER A 37 5.55 13.93 0.50
N HIS A 38 6.19 12.75 0.62
CA HIS A 38 7.44 12.54 1.36
C HIS A 38 8.50 11.82 0.50
N PRO A 39 8.97 12.44 -0.59
CA PRO A 39 9.85 11.78 -1.57
C PRO A 39 11.15 11.22 -0.97
N GLY A 40 11.70 11.87 0.03
CA GLY A 40 12.92 11.39 0.70
C GLY A 40 12.75 10.03 1.39
N ILE A 41 11.55 9.73 1.88
CA ILE A 41 11.24 8.41 2.47
C ILE A 41 11.20 7.35 1.36
N VAL A 42 10.54 7.65 0.24
CA VAL A 42 10.46 6.74 -0.91
C VAL A 42 11.85 6.45 -1.47
N GLU A 43 12.69 7.49 -1.62
CA GLU A 43 14.08 7.36 -2.09
C GLU A 43 14.89 6.46 -1.16
N LEU A 44 14.84 6.69 0.15
CA LEU A 44 15.56 5.89 1.13
C LEU A 44 15.19 4.40 1.03
N TYR A 45 13.89 4.08 1.01
CA TYR A 45 13.43 2.70 0.91
C TYR A 45 13.78 2.05 -0.42
N THR A 46 13.67 2.78 -1.53
CA THR A 46 13.99 2.27 -2.86
C THR A 46 15.47 1.92 -2.98
N ILE A 47 16.36 2.79 -2.52
CA ILE A 47 17.81 2.56 -2.55
C ILE A 47 18.18 1.38 -1.65
N LEU A 48 17.77 1.43 -0.38
CA LEU A 48 18.14 0.41 0.59
C LEU A 48 17.57 -0.97 0.25
N SER A 49 16.34 -1.06 -0.26
CA SER A 49 15.77 -2.35 -0.66
C SER A 49 16.53 -2.96 -1.84
N GLY A 50 16.96 -2.14 -2.79
CA GLY A 50 17.77 -2.59 -3.90
C GLY A 50 19.15 -3.10 -3.46
N GLU A 51 19.85 -2.35 -2.61
CA GLU A 51 21.15 -2.75 -2.06
C GLU A 51 21.05 -4.00 -1.16
N ALA A 52 19.98 -4.09 -0.39
CA ALA A 52 19.71 -5.18 0.54
C ALA A 52 19.36 -6.52 -0.16
N THR A 53 19.28 -6.58 -1.46
CA THR A 53 19.17 -7.86 -2.21
C THR A 53 20.42 -8.72 -2.08
N SER A 54 21.56 -8.11 -1.76
CA SER A 54 22.79 -8.85 -1.42
C SER A 54 22.71 -9.43 -0.01
N GLN A 55 22.93 -10.76 0.12
CA GLN A 55 22.88 -11.44 1.42
C GLN A 55 23.92 -10.94 2.43
N SER A 56 25.00 -10.33 1.96
CA SER A 56 26.03 -9.73 2.81
C SER A 56 25.69 -8.31 3.30
N HIS A 57 24.62 -7.70 2.78
CA HIS A 57 24.23 -6.36 3.16
C HIS A 57 23.64 -6.33 4.59
N PRO A 58 24.02 -5.38 5.46
CA PRO A 58 23.52 -5.33 6.84
C PRO A 58 22.00 -5.28 6.98
N ALA A 59 21.28 -4.71 6.00
CA ALA A 59 19.84 -4.61 6.00
C ALA A 59 19.12 -5.79 5.31
N TYR A 60 19.84 -6.84 4.87
CA TYR A 60 19.24 -7.97 4.17
C TYR A 60 18.12 -8.64 4.98
N ALA A 61 18.40 -9.01 6.23
CA ALA A 61 17.44 -9.67 7.10
C ALA A 61 16.20 -8.79 7.39
N TYR A 62 16.41 -7.49 7.59
CA TYR A 62 15.32 -6.52 7.79
C TYR A 62 14.37 -6.48 6.58
N PHE A 63 14.89 -6.35 5.36
CA PHE A 63 14.05 -6.29 4.17
C PHE A 63 13.40 -7.63 3.84
N GLN A 64 14.06 -8.75 4.11
CA GLN A 64 13.46 -10.08 3.97
C GLN A 64 12.21 -10.21 4.86
N GLU A 65 12.32 -9.90 6.15
CA GLU A 65 11.22 -9.93 7.11
C GLU A 65 10.11 -8.91 6.73
N ARG A 66 10.50 -7.70 6.33
CA ARG A 66 9.56 -6.67 5.92
C ARG A 66 8.71 -7.10 4.72
N TYR A 67 9.33 -7.61 3.67
CA TYR A 67 8.60 -8.08 2.49
C TYR A 67 7.70 -9.28 2.81
N GLU A 68 8.15 -10.18 3.67
CA GLU A 68 7.32 -11.28 4.15
C GLU A 68 6.10 -10.77 4.92
N THR A 69 6.30 -9.85 5.86
CA THR A 69 5.22 -9.23 6.65
C THR A 69 4.19 -8.53 5.76
N VAL A 70 4.65 -7.72 4.80
CA VAL A 70 3.76 -7.02 3.85
C VAL A 70 2.95 -8.02 3.02
N ARG A 71 3.58 -9.11 2.54
CA ARG A 71 2.87 -10.14 1.76
C ARG A 71 1.82 -10.87 2.60
N ILE A 72 2.17 -11.31 3.80
CA ILE A 72 1.25 -12.02 4.71
C ILE A 72 0.04 -11.14 5.03
N PHE A 73 0.28 -9.89 5.39
CA PHE A 73 -0.77 -8.94 5.71
C PHE A 73 -1.67 -8.65 4.50
N SER A 74 -1.07 -8.36 3.34
CA SER A 74 -1.82 -8.09 2.11
C SER A 74 -2.63 -9.32 1.68
N GLU A 75 -2.05 -10.51 1.74
CA GLU A 75 -2.73 -11.76 1.40
C GLU A 75 -3.95 -12.00 2.32
N ALA A 76 -3.82 -11.77 3.63
CA ALA A 76 -4.92 -11.92 4.57
C ALA A 76 -6.10 -10.98 4.23
N ASN A 77 -5.82 -9.73 3.91
CA ASN A 77 -6.85 -8.77 3.49
C ASN A 77 -7.46 -9.13 2.11
N MET A 78 -6.65 -9.56 1.16
CA MET A 78 -7.13 -10.02 -0.16
C MET A 78 -8.04 -11.26 -0.02
N LYS A 79 -7.73 -12.18 0.90
CA LYS A 79 -8.62 -13.32 1.24
C LYS A 79 -9.97 -12.83 1.76
N GLY A 80 -9.98 -11.85 2.66
CA GLY A 80 -11.22 -11.24 3.16
C GLY A 80 -12.04 -10.61 2.05
N ILE A 81 -11.43 -9.85 1.16
CA ILE A 81 -12.10 -9.22 0.01
C ILE A 81 -12.70 -10.30 -0.93
N HIS A 82 -11.99 -11.42 -1.15
CA HIS A 82 -12.53 -12.57 -1.89
C HIS A 82 -13.74 -13.19 -1.20
N GLN A 83 -13.65 -13.43 0.11
CA GLN A 83 -14.72 -14.03 0.91
C GLN A 83 -15.98 -13.17 0.93
N ASP A 84 -15.83 -11.84 0.92
CA ASP A 84 -16.92 -10.87 0.89
C ASP A 84 -17.52 -10.69 -0.52
N GLY A 85 -17.00 -11.39 -1.53
CA GLY A 85 -17.49 -11.30 -2.90
C GLY A 85 -17.20 -9.95 -3.58
N CYS A 86 -16.22 -9.20 -3.09
CA CYS A 86 -15.88 -7.87 -3.59
C CYS A 86 -14.93 -7.87 -4.79
N PHE A 87 -14.33 -9.01 -5.15
CA PHE A 87 -13.57 -9.15 -6.38
C PHE A 87 -14.43 -9.67 -7.54
N LYS A 88 -14.09 -9.23 -8.75
CA LYS A 88 -14.70 -9.73 -9.99
C LYS A 88 -14.39 -11.21 -10.21
N PRO A 89 -15.26 -11.97 -10.91
CA PRO A 89 -14.93 -13.31 -11.36
C PRO A 89 -13.64 -13.35 -12.18
N GLY A 90 -12.82 -14.38 -11.98
CA GLY A 90 -11.54 -14.53 -12.68
C GLY A 90 -10.38 -13.72 -12.10
N THR A 91 -10.60 -12.98 -11.02
CA THR A 91 -9.53 -12.31 -10.29
C THR A 91 -8.54 -13.34 -9.74
N PRO A 92 -7.21 -13.10 -9.82
CA PRO A 92 -6.20 -13.99 -9.24
C PRO A 92 -6.42 -14.25 -7.74
N ASP A 93 -5.84 -15.33 -7.23
CA ASP A 93 -5.88 -15.63 -5.80
C ASP A 93 -5.19 -14.54 -4.96
N ALA A 94 -5.48 -14.56 -3.65
CA ALA A 94 -5.02 -13.55 -2.71
C ALA A 94 -3.49 -13.44 -2.64
N HIS A 95 -2.78 -14.56 -2.70
CA HIS A 95 -1.32 -14.57 -2.68
C HIS A 95 -0.75 -13.87 -3.93
N THR A 96 -1.26 -14.24 -5.11
CA THR A 96 -0.85 -13.64 -6.39
C THR A 96 -1.11 -12.13 -6.39
N LEU A 97 -2.29 -11.70 -5.93
CA LEU A 97 -2.59 -10.26 -5.84
C LEU A 97 -1.66 -9.53 -4.86
N ALA A 98 -1.33 -10.12 -3.72
CA ALA A 98 -0.43 -9.51 -2.74
C ALA A 98 0.97 -9.31 -3.32
N VAL A 99 1.51 -10.31 -4.04
CA VAL A 99 2.80 -10.19 -4.73
C VAL A 99 2.76 -9.14 -5.83
N MET A 100 1.70 -9.15 -6.65
CA MET A 100 1.53 -8.18 -7.75
C MET A 100 1.42 -6.74 -7.23
N LEU A 101 0.64 -6.50 -6.17
CA LEU A 101 0.47 -5.17 -5.58
C LEU A 101 1.79 -4.63 -5.03
N THR A 102 2.56 -5.46 -4.34
CA THR A 102 3.88 -5.09 -3.83
C THR A 102 4.85 -4.77 -4.98
N ALA A 103 4.91 -5.63 -6.00
CA ALA A 103 5.76 -5.41 -7.17
C ALA A 103 5.37 -4.13 -7.95
N LEU A 104 4.08 -3.85 -8.07
CA LEU A 104 3.58 -2.61 -8.68
C LEU A 104 4.06 -1.39 -7.89
N SER A 105 3.96 -1.43 -6.57
CA SER A 105 4.41 -0.34 -5.70
C SER A 105 5.91 -0.09 -5.84
N ASP A 106 6.72 -1.12 -5.75
CA ASP A 106 8.17 -1.00 -5.83
C ASP A 106 8.61 -0.46 -7.20
N GLY A 107 8.06 -1.01 -8.27
CA GLY A 107 8.38 -0.59 -9.63
C GLY A 107 7.95 0.85 -9.93
N LEU A 108 6.77 1.26 -9.46
CA LEU A 108 6.29 2.62 -9.63
C LEU A 108 7.08 3.64 -8.79
N GLN A 109 7.56 3.26 -7.61
CA GLN A 109 8.43 4.12 -6.81
C GLN A 109 9.72 4.49 -7.55
N VAL A 110 10.36 3.50 -8.17
CA VAL A 110 11.56 3.73 -9.00
C VAL A 110 11.24 4.68 -10.16
N GLN A 111 10.17 4.41 -10.91
CA GLN A 111 9.78 5.24 -12.05
C GLN A 111 9.45 6.67 -11.62
N TRP A 112 8.69 6.84 -10.54
CA TRP A 112 8.31 8.15 -10.02
C TRP A 112 9.49 8.96 -9.49
N LEU A 113 10.48 8.32 -8.88
CA LEU A 113 11.71 9.00 -8.46
C LEU A 113 12.51 9.52 -9.64
N LEU A 114 12.50 8.82 -10.77
CA LEU A 114 13.20 9.21 -12.00
C LEU A 114 12.39 10.17 -12.87
N ASP A 115 11.06 10.06 -12.85
CA ASP A 115 10.14 10.90 -13.61
C ASP A 115 8.87 11.21 -12.79
N ARG A 116 8.79 12.42 -12.26
CA ARG A 116 7.68 12.90 -11.42
C ARG A 116 6.34 13.05 -12.16
N SER A 117 6.33 12.95 -13.49
CA SER A 117 5.08 12.91 -14.27
C SER A 117 4.36 11.56 -14.14
N ILE A 118 5.05 10.51 -13.69
CA ILE A 118 4.45 9.20 -13.37
C ILE A 118 3.65 9.33 -12.08
N ASN A 119 2.33 9.34 -12.19
CA ASN A 119 1.46 9.38 -11.01
C ASN A 119 1.25 7.97 -10.44
N MET A 120 2.00 7.60 -9.41
CA MET A 120 1.90 6.27 -8.78
C MET A 120 0.48 5.93 -8.34
N LEU A 121 -0.24 6.92 -7.80
CA LEU A 121 -1.59 6.73 -7.30
C LEU A 121 -2.55 6.28 -8.40
N SER A 122 -2.49 6.90 -9.58
CA SER A 122 -3.40 6.57 -10.69
C SER A 122 -3.25 5.13 -11.18
N TYR A 123 -2.05 4.55 -11.13
CA TYR A 123 -1.81 3.16 -11.52
C TYR A 123 -2.30 2.17 -10.45
N HIS A 124 -2.22 2.54 -9.18
CA HIS A 124 -2.81 1.73 -8.10
C HIS A 124 -4.34 1.80 -8.12
N GLU A 125 -4.93 2.96 -8.42
CA GLU A 125 -6.37 3.08 -8.65
C GLU A 125 -6.83 2.14 -9.77
N LYS A 126 -6.08 2.09 -10.89
CA LYS A 126 -6.36 1.16 -11.99
C LYS A 126 -6.25 -0.31 -11.60
N PHE A 127 -5.28 -0.65 -10.73
CA PHE A 127 -5.17 -2.01 -10.19
C PHE A 127 -6.43 -2.39 -9.41
N TRP A 128 -6.88 -1.56 -8.49
CA TRP A 128 -8.08 -1.83 -7.70
C TRP A 128 -9.34 -1.84 -8.54
N GLU A 129 -9.52 -0.88 -9.43
CA GLU A 129 -10.64 -0.81 -10.37
C GLU A 129 -10.71 -2.04 -11.28
N GLN A 130 -9.56 -2.57 -11.70
CA GLN A 130 -9.49 -3.77 -12.54
C GLN A 130 -10.07 -5.00 -11.84
N TYR A 131 -9.79 -5.18 -10.55
CA TYR A 131 -10.12 -6.41 -9.84
C TYR A 131 -11.35 -6.31 -8.94
N LEU A 132 -11.63 -5.15 -8.35
CA LEU A 132 -12.82 -4.95 -7.52
C LEU A 132 -14.09 -4.88 -8.37
N THR A 133 -15.21 -5.38 -7.81
CA THR A 133 -16.53 -5.10 -8.38
C THR A 133 -16.80 -3.60 -8.39
N THR A 134 -17.72 -3.15 -9.26
CA THR A 134 -18.08 -1.72 -9.33
C THR A 134 -18.55 -1.18 -7.99
N ASP A 135 -19.37 -1.94 -7.26
CA ASP A 135 -19.88 -1.51 -5.95
C ASP A 135 -18.75 -1.41 -4.91
N ALA A 136 -17.84 -2.38 -4.90
CA ALA A 136 -16.67 -2.36 -4.02
C ALA A 136 -15.74 -1.18 -4.33
N TRP A 137 -15.47 -0.91 -5.60
CA TRP A 137 -14.66 0.23 -6.02
C TRP A 137 -15.33 1.57 -5.63
N ASN A 138 -16.62 1.72 -5.84
CA ASN A 138 -17.36 2.91 -5.42
C ASN A 138 -17.30 3.11 -3.90
N TRP A 139 -17.38 2.03 -3.14
CA TRP A 139 -17.22 2.09 -1.68
C TRP A 139 -15.81 2.58 -1.28
N VAL A 140 -14.74 2.04 -1.90
CA VAL A 140 -13.36 2.48 -1.64
C VAL A 140 -13.18 3.97 -1.93
N GLN A 141 -13.73 4.46 -3.02
CA GLN A 141 -13.68 5.88 -3.38
C GLN A 141 -14.38 6.76 -2.35
N ALA A 142 -15.55 6.33 -1.86
CA ALA A 142 -16.31 7.05 -0.83
C ALA A 142 -15.59 7.04 0.52
N ASP A 143 -15.04 5.89 0.94
CA ASP A 143 -14.28 5.73 2.19
C ASP A 143 -13.02 6.60 2.17
N ARG A 144 -12.28 6.60 1.06
CA ARG A 144 -11.11 7.46 0.88
C ARG A 144 -11.46 8.94 1.00
N ALA A 145 -12.53 9.40 0.35
CA ALA A 145 -12.98 10.77 0.42
C ALA A 145 -13.41 11.17 1.85
N ALA A 146 -14.02 10.25 2.61
CA ALA A 146 -14.38 10.47 4.01
C ALA A 146 -13.12 10.59 4.89
N LYS A 147 -12.17 9.66 4.77
CA LYS A 147 -10.91 9.65 5.54
C LYS A 147 -10.03 10.89 5.26
N ALA A 148 -9.96 11.34 4.01
CA ALA A 148 -9.20 12.53 3.64
C ALA A 148 -9.66 13.80 4.36
N LYS A 149 -10.95 13.94 4.65
CA LYS A 149 -11.49 15.08 5.39
C LYS A 149 -11.05 15.13 6.85
N PHE A 150 -10.69 13.98 7.45
CA PHE A 150 -10.22 13.91 8.83
C PHE A 150 -8.70 14.10 8.96
N THR A 151 -7.96 14.01 7.87
CA THR A 151 -6.51 14.21 7.83
C THR A 151 -6.11 15.64 7.48
N ASP A 152 -7.04 16.50 7.09
CA ASP A 152 -6.79 17.91 6.82
C ASP A 152 -6.49 18.67 8.14
N PRO A 153 -5.30 19.28 8.29
CA PRO A 153 -4.92 20.03 9.48
C PRO A 153 -5.85 21.20 9.80
N GLU A 154 -6.52 21.77 8.80
CA GLU A 154 -7.46 22.90 9.01
C GLU A 154 -8.75 22.47 9.72
N VAL A 155 -9.14 21.19 9.66
CA VAL A 155 -10.34 20.67 10.33
C VAL A 155 -10.11 20.46 11.84
N LYS A 156 -8.85 20.38 12.30
CA LYS A 156 -8.50 20.17 13.72
C LYS A 156 -8.49 21.46 14.56
N LEU A 157 -8.71 22.62 13.97
CA LEU A 157 -8.66 23.94 14.64
C LEU A 157 -10.04 24.64 14.72
N GLY A 158 -11.09 23.94 14.39
CA GLY A 158 -12.46 24.43 14.50
C GLY A 158 -13.17 23.98 15.77
#